data_f75aa1d911d00f5c335f019516b08cfb
#
_entry.id   f75aa1d911d00f5c335f019516b08cfb
#
_cell.length_a   1.000
_cell.length_b   1.000
_cell.length_c   1.000
_cell.angle_alpha   90.00
_cell.angle_beta   90.00
_cell.angle_gamma   90.00
#
_symmetry.space_group_name_H-M   'P 1'
#
loop_
_entity.id
_entity.type
_entity.pdbx_description
1 polymer ?
#
loop_
_entity_poly.entity_id
_entity_poly.type
_entity_poly.pdbx_seq_one_letter_code
_entity_poly.pdbx_strand_id
1 'polypeptide(L)'
;MPRNPVCLIALAVICLVFTSCGKFITETGKASYYADNFNGKKTASGQTFNNNKLTAAHKTLPFGTVVTVKNKTNGKTVQVTITDRGPYAKGRVIDLTKEAASQIGMLTQGVADVQLKYRKKKK
;
A
#
# COMPACT_ATOMS: atom_id res chain seq x y z
N MET A 1 -17.73 -4.79 -53.25
CA MET A 1 -18.20 -5.53 -52.08
C MET A 1 -18.16 -4.67 -50.84
N PRO A 2 -19.21 -4.69 -50.15
CA PRO A 2 -19.25 -3.91 -48.91
C PRO A 2 -18.32 -4.51 -47.87
N ARG A 3 -17.72 -3.65 -47.12
CA ARG A 3 -16.88 -4.04 -46.03
C ARG A 3 -17.70 -4.00 -44.75
N ASN A 4 -17.20 -4.65 -43.78
CA ASN A 4 -17.90 -4.80 -42.52
C ASN A 4 -17.47 -3.70 -41.55
N PRO A 5 -18.20 -2.61 -41.46
CA PRO A 5 -17.86 -1.60 -40.44
C PRO A 5 -18.07 -2.08 -39.03
N VAL A 6 -18.75 -3.22 -38.88
CA VAL A 6 -19.03 -3.77 -37.56
C VAL A 6 -17.73 -4.07 -36.79
N CYS A 7 -16.69 -4.50 -37.48
CA CYS A 7 -15.42 -4.80 -36.82
C CYS A 7 -14.81 -3.56 -36.17
N LEU A 8 -14.91 -2.42 -36.83
CA LEU A 8 -14.37 -1.17 -36.30
C LEU A 8 -15.12 -0.72 -35.05
N ILE A 9 -16.43 -0.93 -35.05
CA ILE A 9 -17.25 -0.57 -33.89
C ILE A 9 -16.88 -1.43 -32.69
N ALA A 10 -16.63 -2.71 -32.91
CA ALA A 10 -16.25 -3.59 -31.82
C ALA A 10 -14.95 -3.17 -31.15
N LEU A 11 -13.98 -2.70 -31.93
CA LEU A 11 -12.71 -2.22 -31.38
C LEU A 11 -12.90 -1.00 -30.51
N ALA A 12 -13.78 -0.09 -30.92
CA ALA A 12 -14.04 1.11 -30.12
C ALA A 12 -14.63 0.76 -28.77
N VAL A 13 -15.51 -0.22 -28.72
CA VAL A 13 -16.13 -0.65 -27.48
C VAL A 13 -15.09 -1.21 -26.52
N ILE A 14 -14.16 -2.02 -27.04
CA ILE A 14 -13.11 -2.59 -26.21
C ILE A 14 -12.25 -1.52 -25.58
N CYS A 15 -11.91 -0.47 -26.32
CA CYS A 15 -11.11 0.64 -25.79
C CYS A 15 -11.79 1.33 -24.60
N LEU A 16 -13.10 1.46 -24.63
CA LEU A 16 -13.83 2.11 -23.55
C LEU A 16 -13.72 1.38 -22.21
N VAL A 17 -13.56 0.06 -22.25
CA VAL A 17 -13.47 -0.73 -21.03
C VAL A 17 -12.25 -0.34 -20.20
N PHE A 18 -11.16 0.03 -20.85
CA PHE A 18 -9.91 0.35 -20.13
C PHE A 18 -9.94 1.72 -19.45
N THR A 19 -10.89 2.55 -19.75
CA THR A 19 -10.94 3.88 -19.14
C THR A 19 -11.59 3.88 -17.76
N SER A 20 -12.11 2.73 -17.31
CA SER A 20 -12.81 2.66 -16.03
C SER A 20 -11.91 2.34 -14.86
N CYS A 21 -10.60 2.24 -15.06
CA CYS A 21 -9.65 1.95 -13.98
C CYS A 21 -9.64 3.06 -12.94
N GLY A 22 -9.57 2.69 -11.66
CA GLY A 22 -9.49 3.64 -10.57
C GLY A 22 -8.16 4.38 -10.56
N LYS A 23 -8.13 5.50 -9.86
CA LYS A 23 -6.93 6.30 -9.73
C LYS A 23 -6.14 5.87 -8.51
N PHE A 24 -4.82 5.95 -8.64
CA PHE A 24 -3.91 5.70 -7.54
C PHE A 24 -3.33 7.01 -7.03
N ILE A 25 -3.05 7.04 -5.74
CA ILE A 25 -2.35 8.13 -5.08
C ILE A 25 -0.99 7.60 -4.68
N THR A 26 0.04 8.43 -4.81
CA THR A 26 1.37 8.11 -4.30
C THR A 26 1.73 9.08 -3.20
N GLU A 27 2.47 8.57 -2.21
CA GLU A 27 2.93 9.35 -1.08
C GLU A 27 4.35 8.89 -0.76
N THR A 28 5.28 9.83 -0.55
CA THR A 28 6.66 9.47 -0.22
C THR A 28 6.98 9.90 1.20
N GLY A 29 7.93 9.21 1.80
CA GLY A 29 8.37 9.51 3.15
C GLY A 29 9.19 8.36 3.69
N LYS A 30 9.35 8.34 5.01
CA LYS A 30 10.15 7.30 5.66
C LYS A 30 9.23 6.25 6.29
N ALA A 31 9.68 5.01 6.26
CA ALA A 31 9.04 3.89 6.93
C ALA A 31 9.91 3.41 8.07
N SER A 32 9.28 2.94 9.12
CA SER A 32 9.93 2.15 10.16
C SER A 32 9.11 0.89 10.38
N TYR A 33 9.47 0.07 11.37
CA TYR A 33 8.69 -1.12 11.67
C TYR A 33 8.56 -1.31 13.17
N TYR A 34 7.56 -2.10 13.56
CA TYR A 34 7.21 -2.33 14.95
C TYR A 34 8.22 -3.23 15.65
N ALA A 35 8.48 -2.96 16.92
CA ALA A 35 9.23 -3.87 17.77
C ALA A 35 8.36 -5.08 18.14
N ASP A 36 9.02 -6.18 18.54
CA ASP A 36 8.30 -7.42 18.85
C ASP A 36 7.42 -7.32 20.10
N ASN A 37 7.72 -6.39 21.00
CA ASN A 37 6.91 -6.24 22.22
C ASN A 37 5.50 -5.74 21.95
N PHE A 38 5.17 -5.36 20.71
CA PHE A 38 3.80 -5.01 20.35
C PHE A 38 2.95 -6.23 20.02
N ASN A 39 3.55 -7.40 19.82
CA ASN A 39 2.79 -8.61 19.53
C ASN A 39 1.76 -8.87 20.63
N GLY A 40 0.54 -9.19 20.21
CA GLY A 40 -0.56 -9.50 21.12
C GLY A 40 -1.34 -8.28 21.60
N LYS A 41 -0.86 -7.07 21.34
CA LYS A 41 -1.56 -5.86 21.72
C LYS A 41 -2.61 -5.49 20.67
N LYS A 42 -3.64 -4.79 21.11
CA LYS A 42 -4.67 -4.31 20.18
C LYS A 42 -4.19 -3.11 19.41
N THR A 43 -4.45 -3.11 18.12
CA THR A 43 -4.22 -1.94 17.26
C THR A 43 -5.41 -1.00 17.33
N ALA A 44 -5.29 0.17 16.69
CA ALA A 44 -6.36 1.15 16.67
C ALA A 44 -7.62 0.61 15.99
N SER A 45 -7.48 -0.34 15.07
CA SER A 45 -8.64 -0.97 14.42
C SER A 45 -9.34 -2.00 15.30
N GLY A 46 -8.77 -2.34 16.45
CA GLY A 46 -9.29 -3.38 17.34
C GLY A 46 -8.72 -4.76 17.05
N GLN A 47 -7.93 -4.91 16.00
CA GLN A 47 -7.29 -6.20 15.70
C GLN A 47 -6.08 -6.41 16.59
N THR A 48 -5.80 -7.68 16.90
CA THR A 48 -4.59 -8.02 17.63
C THR A 48 -3.38 -7.93 16.72
N PHE A 49 -2.35 -7.21 17.17
CA PHE A 49 -1.13 -7.02 16.38
C PHE A 49 -0.33 -8.31 16.30
N ASN A 50 0.16 -8.62 15.11
CA ASN A 50 1.02 -9.78 14.86
C ASN A 50 2.11 -9.37 13.87
N ASN A 51 3.36 -9.37 14.35
CA ASN A 51 4.49 -8.92 13.55
C ASN A 51 4.83 -9.85 12.37
N ASN A 52 4.19 -11.02 12.30
CA ASN A 52 4.37 -11.96 11.20
C ASN A 52 3.35 -11.78 10.06
N LYS A 53 2.44 -10.82 10.19
CA LYS A 53 1.44 -10.51 9.16
C LYS A 53 1.87 -9.30 8.35
N LEU A 54 1.21 -9.08 7.23
CA LEU A 54 1.51 -7.95 6.35
C LEU A 54 0.53 -6.81 6.61
N THR A 55 0.75 -6.10 7.71
CA THR A 55 -0.08 -4.96 8.08
C THR A 55 0.80 -3.76 8.40
N ALA A 56 0.17 -2.60 8.56
CA ALA A 56 0.89 -1.36 8.81
C ALA A 56 0.01 -0.33 9.51
N ALA A 57 0.67 0.68 10.07
CA ALA A 57 0.03 1.86 10.62
C ALA A 57 0.19 3.03 9.66
N HIS A 58 -0.87 3.80 9.49
CA HIS A 58 -0.87 5.04 8.70
C HIS A 58 -1.74 6.07 9.43
N LYS A 59 -1.37 7.34 9.29
CA LYS A 59 -2.03 8.40 10.06
C LYS A 59 -3.50 8.58 9.72
N THR A 60 -3.87 8.46 8.45
CA THR A 60 -5.20 8.89 7.99
C THR A 60 -5.93 7.89 7.11
N LEU A 61 -5.24 6.95 6.46
CA LEU A 61 -5.91 6.02 5.56
C LEU A 61 -6.91 5.16 6.32
N PRO A 62 -8.09 4.90 5.75
CA PRO A 62 -9.07 4.03 6.41
C PRO A 62 -8.50 2.65 6.70
N PHE A 63 -8.92 2.06 7.82
CA PHE A 63 -8.55 0.68 8.12
C PHE A 63 -9.05 -0.23 7.01
N GLY A 64 -8.22 -1.19 6.63
CA GLY A 64 -8.52 -2.09 5.52
C GLY A 64 -7.97 -1.63 4.19
N THR A 65 -7.44 -0.41 4.10
CA THR A 65 -6.82 0.06 2.86
C THR A 65 -5.57 -0.77 2.56
N VAL A 66 -5.45 -1.22 1.32
CA VAL A 66 -4.26 -1.95 0.86
C VAL A 66 -3.30 -0.95 0.23
N VAL A 67 -2.06 -0.97 0.72
CA VAL A 67 -1.02 -0.04 0.29
C VAL A 67 0.15 -0.84 -0.26
N THR A 68 0.62 -0.49 -1.45
CA THR A 68 1.88 -1.01 -1.97
C THR A 68 3.01 -0.12 -1.47
N VAL A 69 3.95 -0.71 -0.76
CA VAL A 69 5.10 0.01 -0.19
C VAL A 69 6.32 -0.38 -0.99
N LYS A 70 6.99 0.61 -1.55
CA LYS A 70 8.21 0.41 -2.33
C LYS A 70 9.39 1.01 -1.59
N ASN A 71 10.41 0.20 -1.36
CA ASN A 71 11.69 0.67 -0.84
C ASN A 71 12.42 1.35 -1.99
N LYS A 72 12.60 2.67 -1.90
CA LYS A 72 13.18 3.44 -3.01
C LYS A 72 14.64 3.10 -3.27
N THR A 73 15.34 2.58 -2.28
CA THR A 73 16.76 2.26 -2.43
C THR A 73 16.99 1.01 -3.28
N ASN A 74 16.14 -0.01 -3.12
CA ASN A 74 16.36 -1.29 -3.81
C ASN A 74 15.21 -1.68 -4.74
N GLY A 75 14.11 -0.92 -4.77
CA GLY A 75 12.98 -1.19 -5.64
C GLY A 75 12.05 -2.31 -5.20
N LYS A 76 12.32 -2.96 -4.06
CA LYS A 76 11.46 -4.04 -3.58
C LYS A 76 10.15 -3.48 -3.07
N THR A 77 9.08 -4.26 -3.26
CA THR A 77 7.72 -3.84 -2.86
C THR A 77 7.07 -4.90 -2.00
N VAL A 78 6.09 -4.45 -1.21
CA VAL A 78 5.22 -5.34 -0.44
C VAL A 78 3.85 -4.67 -0.35
N GLN A 79 2.79 -5.48 -0.31
CA GLN A 79 1.45 -4.97 -0.04
C GLN A 79 1.09 -5.20 1.40
N VAL A 80 0.58 -4.16 2.05
CA VAL A 80 0.17 -4.22 3.45
C VAL A 80 -1.24 -3.68 3.60
N THR A 81 -1.92 -4.09 4.66
CA THR A 81 -3.25 -3.61 5.00
C THR A 81 -3.14 -2.69 6.20
N ILE A 82 -3.77 -1.52 6.13
CA ILE A 82 -3.73 -0.55 7.23
C ILE A 82 -4.66 -1.02 8.35
N THR A 83 -4.10 -1.19 9.55
CA THR A 83 -4.83 -1.66 10.73
C THR A 83 -4.60 -0.80 11.95
N ASP A 84 -3.74 0.20 11.87
CA ASP A 84 -3.36 0.98 13.03
C ASP A 84 -3.12 2.43 12.65
N ARG A 85 -2.96 3.29 13.67
CA ARG A 85 -2.69 4.72 13.50
C ARG A 85 -1.27 5.04 13.89
N GLY A 86 -0.71 6.03 13.23
CA GLY A 86 0.68 6.44 13.32
C GLY A 86 1.35 6.26 11.98
N PRO A 87 2.65 6.51 11.91
CA PRO A 87 3.54 7.04 12.93
C PRO A 87 3.37 8.54 13.14
N TYR A 88 3.76 9.01 14.33
CA TYR A 88 3.66 10.44 14.65
C TYR A 88 5.02 11.13 14.62
N ALA A 89 6.09 10.41 14.38
CA ALA A 89 7.41 11.00 14.21
C ALA A 89 7.46 11.77 12.89
N LYS A 90 8.11 12.93 12.92
CA LYS A 90 8.19 13.79 11.75
C LYS A 90 8.90 13.08 10.59
N GLY A 91 8.32 13.18 9.40
CA GLY A 91 8.89 12.60 8.19
C GLY A 91 8.57 11.13 7.97
N ARG A 92 8.03 10.45 8.98
CA ARG A 92 7.61 9.06 8.82
C ARG A 92 6.16 9.01 8.38
N VAL A 93 5.89 8.16 7.40
CA VAL A 93 4.55 8.06 6.81
C VAL A 93 3.90 6.71 7.07
N ILE A 94 4.67 5.69 7.42
CA ILE A 94 4.13 4.36 7.63
C ILE A 94 5.01 3.57 8.61
N ASP A 95 4.39 2.78 9.47
CA ASP A 95 5.07 1.80 10.30
C ASP A 95 4.63 0.40 9.86
N LEU A 96 5.59 -0.40 9.44
CA LEU A 96 5.33 -1.74 8.90
C LEU A 96 5.48 -2.79 9.99
N THR A 97 4.86 -3.96 9.78
CA THR A 97 5.24 -5.13 10.55
C THR A 97 6.66 -5.54 10.17
N LYS A 98 7.31 -6.31 11.04
CA LYS A 98 8.64 -6.84 10.73
C LYS A 98 8.62 -7.70 9.48
N GLU A 99 7.57 -8.48 9.28
CA GLU A 99 7.45 -9.32 8.09
C GLU A 99 7.45 -8.46 6.83
N ALA A 100 6.65 -7.39 6.81
CA ALA A 100 6.61 -6.49 5.66
C ALA A 100 7.97 -5.81 5.44
N ALA A 101 8.58 -5.33 6.51
CA ALA A 101 9.89 -4.69 6.42
C ALA A 101 10.95 -5.64 5.89
N SER A 102 10.90 -6.90 6.29
CA SER A 102 11.81 -7.93 5.80
C SER A 102 11.68 -8.11 4.29
N GLN A 103 10.43 -8.12 3.79
CA GLN A 103 10.21 -8.34 2.37
C GLN A 103 10.73 -7.22 1.49
N ILE A 104 10.87 -6.02 2.02
CA ILE A 104 11.46 -4.91 1.25
C ILE A 104 12.90 -4.63 1.67
N GLY A 105 13.50 -5.51 2.47
CA GLY A 105 14.92 -5.46 2.75
C GLY A 105 15.38 -4.30 3.62
N MET A 106 14.55 -3.86 4.60
CA MET A 106 14.91 -2.70 5.41
C MET A 106 15.20 -3.02 6.88
N LEU A 107 15.23 -4.29 7.25
CA LEU A 107 15.40 -4.64 8.67
C LEU A 107 16.70 -4.10 9.26
N THR A 108 17.78 -4.13 8.51
CA THR A 108 19.10 -3.69 9.00
C THR A 108 19.13 -2.18 9.24
N GLN A 109 18.56 -1.40 8.33
CA GLN A 109 18.57 0.05 8.47
C GLN A 109 17.58 0.54 9.53
N GLY A 110 16.49 -0.19 9.74
CA GLY A 110 15.43 0.20 10.65
C GLY A 110 14.50 1.27 10.11
N VAL A 111 14.99 2.17 9.28
CA VAL A 111 14.23 3.24 8.64
C VAL A 111 14.63 3.26 7.17
N ALA A 112 13.67 3.41 6.28
CA ALA A 112 13.93 3.42 4.84
C ALA A 112 13.07 4.49 4.15
N ASP A 113 13.60 5.02 3.06
CA ASP A 113 12.83 5.90 2.19
C ASP A 113 11.91 5.04 1.32
N VAL A 114 10.61 5.34 1.38
CA VAL A 114 9.62 4.53 0.68
C VAL A 114 8.68 5.41 -0.13
N GLN A 115 8.04 4.76 -1.09
CA GLN A 115 6.91 5.32 -1.82
C GLN A 115 5.69 4.44 -1.54
N LEU A 116 4.62 5.05 -1.10
CA LEU A 116 3.34 4.38 -0.89
C LEU A 116 2.46 4.59 -2.10
N LYS A 117 1.71 3.56 -2.48
CA LYS A 117 0.77 3.65 -3.58
C LYS A 117 -0.52 2.96 -3.16
N TYR A 118 -1.63 3.67 -3.26
CA TYR A 118 -2.92 3.13 -2.86
C TYR A 118 -4.01 3.75 -3.72
N ARG A 119 -5.16 3.09 -3.75
CA ARG A 119 -6.31 3.60 -4.50
C ARG A 119 -6.96 4.73 -3.73
N LYS A 120 -7.32 5.78 -4.47
CA LYS A 120 -8.16 6.83 -3.90
C LYS A 120 -9.53 6.23 -3.61
N LYS A 121 -9.98 6.37 -2.35
CA LYS A 121 -11.26 5.85 -1.97
C LYS A 121 -12.36 6.74 -2.52
N LYS A 122 -13.37 6.11 -3.12
CA LYS A 122 -14.57 6.82 -3.53
C LYS A 122 -15.45 7.09 -2.33
N LYS A 123 -16.12 8.19 -2.38
CA LYS A 123 -17.10 8.51 -1.35
C LYS A 123 -18.41 7.82 -1.58
#